data_3505233f294d05b1b67465a08487ee0c
#
_entry.id   3505233f294d05b1b67465a08487ee0c
#
_cell.length_a   1.000
_cell.length_b   1.000
_cell.length_c   1.000
_cell.angle_alpha   90.00
_cell.angle_beta   90.00
_cell.angle_gamma   90.00
#
_symmetry.space_group_name_H-M   'P 1'
#
loop_
_entity.id
_entity.type
_entity.pdbx_description
1 polymer ?
#
loop_
_entity_poly.entity_id
_entity_poly.type
_entity_poly.pdbx_seq_one_letter_code
_entity_poly.pdbx_strand_id
1 'polypeptide(L)'
;RMEKKGLLTPAYIAAESGRRYYDNHDVARILQIEKFKSMGLTTEQIADYFAQGGEISTLLATLESRLQDIQRSVEELRLRTMEAPGISVQIMRQPAVTCRMRECMGRTVADKYADMYDFYSECVRQGCVLSEEPLFTISDRQDYLEGYISSEPYPYTVCVPVQPEKAPADALVLPECRVLSVLYCGDYSGVDEAWLTLGREVKARGLTLA
;
A
#
# COMPACT_ATOMS: atom_id res chain seq x y z
N ARG A 1 -9.25 31.34 -2.09
CA ARG A 1 -9.10 29.98 -1.54
C ARG A 1 -7.82 29.29 -2.08
N MET A 2 -7.53 29.40 -3.39
CA MET A 2 -6.32 28.86 -4.02
C MET A 2 -5.05 29.61 -3.60
N GLU A 3 -5.10 30.92 -3.48
CA GLU A 3 -3.97 31.74 -2.99
C GLU A 3 -3.52 31.35 -1.58
N LYS A 4 -4.49 31.15 -0.65
CA LYS A 4 -4.18 30.72 0.72
C LYS A 4 -3.47 29.36 0.81
N LYS A 5 -3.55 28.56 -0.24
CA LYS A 5 -2.93 27.24 -0.35
C LYS A 5 -1.68 27.24 -1.26
N GLY A 6 -1.17 28.42 -1.63
CA GLY A 6 0.04 28.56 -2.44
C GLY A 6 -0.09 28.08 -3.90
N LEU A 7 -1.30 27.81 -4.37
CA LEU A 7 -1.53 27.28 -5.73
C LEU A 7 -1.55 28.35 -6.80
N LEU A 8 -1.90 29.59 -6.44
CA LEU A 8 -2.03 30.70 -7.36
C LEU A 8 -1.57 31.98 -6.67
N THR A 9 -0.87 32.84 -7.41
CA THR A 9 -0.47 34.17 -6.97
C THR A 9 -0.99 35.16 -8.00
N PRO A 10 -1.83 36.16 -7.62
CA PRO A 10 -2.32 37.12 -8.59
C PRO A 10 -1.18 37.92 -9.21
N ALA A 11 -1.22 38.17 -10.51
CA ALA A 11 -0.24 38.96 -11.23
C ALA A 11 -0.17 40.39 -10.70
N TYR A 12 -1.31 40.93 -10.24
CA TYR A 12 -1.41 42.28 -9.70
C TYR A 12 -2.58 42.39 -8.70
N ILE A 13 -2.35 43.13 -7.62
CA ILE A 13 -3.39 43.53 -6.64
C ILE A 13 -3.49 45.04 -6.63
N ALA A 14 -4.66 45.61 -6.96
CA ALA A 14 -4.87 47.03 -6.95
C ALA A 14 -4.84 47.58 -5.50
N ALA A 15 -3.93 48.50 -5.22
CA ALA A 15 -3.70 49.04 -3.88
C ALA A 15 -4.93 49.71 -3.27
N GLU A 16 -5.73 50.43 -4.10
CA GLU A 16 -6.88 51.19 -3.64
C GLU A 16 -8.14 50.34 -3.37
N SER A 17 -8.35 49.25 -4.19
CA SER A 17 -9.59 48.47 -4.15
C SER A 17 -9.38 47.05 -3.63
N GLY A 18 -8.16 46.58 -3.45
CA GLY A 18 -7.83 45.21 -3.12
C GLY A 18 -8.19 44.19 -4.20
N ARG A 19 -8.59 44.66 -5.39
CA ARG A 19 -8.98 43.76 -6.50
C ARG A 19 -7.76 43.01 -7.04
N ARG A 20 -7.93 41.73 -7.30
CA ARG A 20 -6.92 40.84 -7.84
C ARG A 20 -7.06 40.71 -9.35
N TYR A 21 -5.97 40.79 -10.03
CA TYR A 21 -5.90 40.64 -11.48
C TYR A 21 -5.02 39.44 -11.81
N TYR A 22 -5.48 38.62 -12.74
CA TYR A 22 -4.82 37.41 -13.18
C TYR A 22 -4.50 37.53 -14.66
N ASP A 23 -3.35 37.08 -15.06
CA ASP A 23 -2.93 37.06 -16.45
C ASP A 23 -3.27 35.72 -17.15
N ASN A 24 -2.89 35.59 -18.43
CA ASN A 24 -3.16 34.36 -19.17
C ASN A 24 -2.40 33.14 -18.62
N HIS A 25 -1.26 33.36 -17.97
CA HIS A 25 -0.49 32.31 -17.33
C HIS A 25 -1.21 31.81 -16.08
N ASP A 26 -1.78 32.70 -15.29
CA ASP A 26 -2.61 32.37 -14.13
C ASP A 26 -3.85 31.56 -14.54
N VAL A 27 -4.48 31.94 -15.67
CA VAL A 27 -5.64 31.21 -16.22
C VAL A 27 -5.24 29.78 -16.63
N ALA A 28 -4.12 29.64 -17.34
CA ALA A 28 -3.61 28.31 -17.71
C ALA A 28 -3.33 27.44 -16.47
N ARG A 29 -2.74 28.03 -15.44
CA ARG A 29 -2.47 27.35 -14.16
C ARG A 29 -3.76 26.94 -13.44
N ILE A 30 -4.79 27.77 -13.46
CA ILE A 30 -6.10 27.42 -12.92
C ILE A 30 -6.70 26.19 -13.65
N LEU A 31 -6.68 26.21 -14.98
CA LEU A 31 -7.17 25.07 -15.77
C LEU A 31 -6.40 23.77 -15.48
N GLN A 32 -5.08 23.85 -15.30
CA GLN A 32 -4.24 22.73 -14.92
C GLN A 32 -4.59 22.21 -13.53
N ILE A 33 -4.81 23.09 -12.54
CA ILE A 33 -5.25 22.71 -11.19
C ILE A 33 -6.61 22.00 -11.23
N GLU A 34 -7.58 22.53 -11.99
CA GLU A 34 -8.89 21.92 -12.14
C GLU A 34 -8.79 20.53 -12.81
N LYS A 35 -7.91 20.39 -13.81
CA LYS A 35 -7.64 19.11 -14.46
C LYS A 35 -7.06 18.09 -13.47
N PHE A 36 -6.07 18.48 -12.68
CA PHE A 36 -5.50 17.59 -11.65
C PHE A 36 -6.49 17.19 -10.58
N LYS A 37 -7.35 18.11 -10.14
CA LYS A 37 -8.45 17.79 -9.23
C LYS A 37 -9.44 16.81 -9.84
N SER A 38 -9.77 16.93 -11.12
CA SER A 38 -10.65 15.99 -11.80
C SER A 38 -10.05 14.58 -11.90
N MET A 39 -8.73 14.45 -11.84
CA MET A 39 -8.01 13.18 -11.72
C MET A 39 -7.97 12.65 -10.27
N GLY A 40 -8.56 13.40 -9.31
CA GLY A 40 -8.64 13.03 -7.90
C GLY A 40 -7.38 13.36 -7.08
N LEU A 41 -6.47 14.18 -7.60
CA LEU A 41 -5.31 14.64 -6.83
C LEU A 41 -5.74 15.62 -5.74
N THR A 42 -5.11 15.54 -4.57
CA THR A 42 -5.35 16.45 -3.46
C THR A 42 -4.74 17.82 -3.73
N THR A 43 -5.18 18.82 -2.99
CA THR A 43 -4.64 20.18 -3.14
C THR A 43 -3.17 20.23 -2.76
N GLU A 44 -2.77 19.44 -1.78
CA GLU A 44 -1.40 19.32 -1.29
C GLU A 44 -0.49 18.71 -2.37
N GLN A 45 -0.91 17.59 -2.98
CA GLN A 45 -0.18 16.96 -4.10
C GLN A 45 -0.01 17.90 -5.30
N ILE A 46 -1.04 18.71 -5.60
CA ILE A 46 -0.96 19.72 -6.66
C ILE A 46 0.00 20.86 -6.29
N ALA A 47 0.02 21.27 -5.02
CA ALA A 47 0.94 22.30 -4.55
C ALA A 47 2.40 21.81 -4.62
N ASP A 48 2.67 20.59 -4.18
CA ASP A 48 3.99 19.97 -4.25
C ASP A 48 4.49 19.82 -5.68
N TYR A 49 3.62 19.42 -6.62
CA TYR A 49 3.93 19.38 -8.04
C TYR A 49 4.44 20.74 -8.55
N PHE A 50 3.73 21.84 -8.23
CA PHE A 50 4.16 23.17 -8.65
C PHE A 50 5.43 23.64 -7.93
N ALA A 51 5.60 23.28 -6.67
CA ALA A 51 6.79 23.62 -5.88
C ALA A 51 8.05 22.91 -6.41
N GLN A 52 7.91 21.71 -6.94
CA GLN A 52 8.99 20.90 -7.53
C GLN A 52 9.25 21.20 -9.02
N GLY A 53 8.75 22.31 -9.53
CA GLY A 53 9.00 22.72 -10.92
C GLY A 53 8.14 22.01 -11.97
N GLY A 54 7.07 21.32 -11.58
CA GLY A 54 6.13 20.71 -12.50
C GLY A 54 6.56 19.32 -13.02
N GLU A 55 7.26 18.55 -12.19
CA GLU A 55 7.67 17.19 -12.56
C GLU A 55 6.50 16.22 -12.56
N ILE A 56 6.12 15.74 -13.77
CA ILE A 56 4.95 14.89 -13.98
C ILE A 56 5.15 13.47 -13.42
N SER A 57 6.39 13.00 -13.32
CA SER A 57 6.73 11.67 -12.83
C SER A 57 6.14 11.37 -11.45
N THR A 58 6.20 12.33 -10.52
CA THR A 58 5.64 12.20 -9.17
C THR A 58 4.11 12.05 -9.18
N LEU A 59 3.42 12.85 -10.01
CA LEU A 59 1.97 12.74 -10.15
C LEU A 59 1.56 11.43 -10.81
N LEU A 60 2.32 10.98 -11.81
CA LEU A 60 2.08 9.70 -12.48
C LEU A 60 2.20 8.54 -11.49
N ALA A 61 3.29 8.48 -10.72
CA ALA A 61 3.49 7.47 -9.70
C ALA A 61 2.35 7.45 -8.66
N THR A 62 1.88 8.62 -8.23
CA THR A 62 0.76 8.75 -7.29
C THR A 62 -0.54 8.19 -7.88
N LEU A 63 -0.83 8.49 -9.17
CA LEU A 63 -2.02 8.00 -9.83
C LEU A 63 -1.95 6.49 -10.11
N GLU A 64 -0.79 5.97 -10.47
CA GLU A 64 -0.55 4.53 -10.66
C GLU A 64 -0.73 3.75 -9.37
N SER A 65 -0.18 4.24 -8.25
CA SER A 65 -0.40 3.64 -6.93
C SER A 65 -1.89 3.60 -6.58
N ARG A 66 -2.59 4.73 -6.76
CA ARG A 66 -4.03 4.80 -6.48
C ARG A 66 -4.87 3.89 -7.38
N LEU A 67 -4.49 3.75 -8.65
CA LEU A 67 -5.14 2.81 -9.57
C LEU A 67 -5.03 1.37 -9.05
N GLN A 68 -3.85 0.97 -8.56
CA GLN A 68 -3.64 -0.35 -7.98
C GLN A 68 -4.49 -0.58 -6.72
N ASP A 69 -4.59 0.43 -5.84
CA ASP A 69 -5.42 0.34 -4.63
C ASP A 69 -6.91 0.19 -4.97
N ILE A 70 -7.38 0.95 -5.97
CA ILE A 70 -8.76 0.83 -6.47
C ILE A 70 -9.00 -0.56 -7.08
N GLN A 71 -8.07 -1.06 -7.89
CA GLN A 71 -8.17 -2.40 -8.48
C GLN A 71 -8.26 -3.48 -7.42
N ARG A 72 -7.42 -3.40 -6.37
CA ARG A 72 -7.46 -4.30 -5.22
C ARG A 72 -8.83 -4.25 -4.51
N SER A 73 -9.33 -3.05 -4.24
CA SER A 73 -10.62 -2.87 -3.57
C SER A 73 -11.79 -3.41 -4.40
N VAL A 74 -11.77 -3.19 -5.71
CA VAL A 74 -12.79 -3.73 -6.62
C VAL A 74 -12.78 -5.25 -6.61
N GLU A 75 -11.60 -5.86 -6.64
CA GLU A 75 -11.49 -7.33 -6.62
C GLU A 75 -11.96 -7.91 -5.28
N GLU A 76 -11.59 -7.30 -4.17
CA GLU A 76 -12.08 -7.68 -2.85
C GLU A 76 -13.61 -7.61 -2.78
N LEU A 77 -14.22 -6.54 -3.28
CA LEU A 77 -15.67 -6.40 -3.30
C LEU A 77 -16.35 -7.44 -4.21
N ARG A 78 -15.74 -7.74 -5.36
CA ARG A 78 -16.24 -8.82 -6.24
C ARG A 78 -16.25 -10.16 -5.54
N LEU A 79 -15.15 -10.51 -4.85
CA LEU A 79 -15.07 -11.77 -4.10
C LEU A 79 -16.11 -11.86 -2.99
N ARG A 80 -16.40 -10.75 -2.29
CA ARG A 80 -17.45 -10.71 -1.26
C ARG A 80 -18.87 -10.90 -1.82
N THR A 81 -19.10 -10.66 -3.11
CA THR A 81 -20.40 -10.87 -3.76
C THR A 81 -20.56 -12.27 -4.35
N MET A 82 -19.52 -13.11 -4.31
CA MET A 82 -19.60 -14.50 -4.78
C MET A 82 -20.33 -15.37 -3.74
N GLU A 83 -21.25 -16.19 -4.20
CA GLU A 83 -21.96 -17.16 -3.34
C GLU A 83 -21.08 -18.35 -2.91
N ALA A 84 -19.97 -18.56 -3.61
CA ALA A 84 -18.96 -19.58 -3.32
C ALA A 84 -17.62 -18.95 -2.94
N PRO A 85 -16.73 -19.67 -2.21
CA PRO A 85 -15.37 -19.21 -1.94
C PRO A 85 -14.68 -18.77 -3.22
N GLY A 86 -14.09 -17.56 -3.21
CA GLY A 86 -13.45 -16.98 -4.37
C GLY A 86 -11.93 -16.88 -4.19
N ILE A 87 -11.19 -17.20 -5.25
CA ILE A 87 -9.75 -17.02 -5.33
C ILE A 87 -9.44 -16.10 -6.50
N SER A 88 -8.69 -15.03 -6.25
CA SER A 88 -8.20 -14.14 -7.28
C SER A 88 -6.67 -14.08 -7.24
N VAL A 89 -6.04 -14.15 -8.42
CA VAL A 89 -4.59 -14.11 -8.57
C VAL A 89 -4.20 -12.93 -9.44
N GLN A 90 -3.33 -12.08 -8.93
CA GLN A 90 -2.86 -10.90 -9.65
C GLN A 90 -1.39 -10.60 -9.40
N ILE A 91 -0.72 -10.01 -10.40
CA ILE A 91 0.59 -9.42 -10.19
C ILE A 91 0.36 -7.96 -9.80
N MET A 92 0.95 -7.57 -8.68
CA MET A 92 0.85 -6.20 -8.19
C MET A 92 2.20 -5.68 -7.72
N ARG A 93 2.28 -4.39 -7.57
CA ARG A 93 3.42 -3.71 -6.97
C ARG A 93 3.14 -3.53 -5.48
N GLN A 94 3.97 -4.12 -4.64
CA GLN A 94 3.93 -3.89 -3.20
C GLN A 94 4.81 -2.68 -2.91
N PRO A 95 4.26 -1.59 -2.37
CA PRO A 95 5.06 -0.42 -2.00
C PRO A 95 6.05 -0.76 -0.89
N ALA A 96 7.07 0.07 -0.74
CA ALA A 96 7.99 -0.06 0.39
C ALA A 96 7.22 0.12 1.71
N VAL A 97 7.50 -0.75 2.68
CA VAL A 97 6.85 -0.72 4.00
C VAL A 97 7.91 -0.66 5.09
N THR A 98 7.77 0.31 5.99
CA THR A 98 8.62 0.40 7.18
C THR A 98 7.99 -0.40 8.31
N CYS A 99 8.69 -1.39 8.84
CA CYS A 99 8.17 -2.32 9.85
C CYS A 99 9.14 -2.48 11.02
N ARG A 100 8.60 -2.71 12.20
CA ARG A 100 9.32 -3.49 13.20
C ARG A 100 9.13 -4.96 12.91
N MET A 101 10.17 -5.75 13.15
CA MET A 101 10.19 -7.16 12.82
C MET A 101 10.60 -8.00 14.04
N ARG A 102 10.00 -9.19 14.16
CA ARG A 102 10.38 -10.20 15.17
C ARG A 102 10.40 -11.57 14.53
N GLU A 103 11.53 -12.26 14.63
CA GLU A 103 11.60 -13.67 14.26
C GLU A 103 10.86 -14.52 15.29
N CYS A 104 10.06 -15.46 14.80
CA CYS A 104 9.25 -16.37 15.58
C CYS A 104 9.39 -17.80 15.04
N MET A 105 8.96 -18.76 15.85
CA MET A 105 8.93 -20.17 15.50
C MET A 105 7.58 -20.74 15.90
N GLY A 106 6.82 -21.29 14.98
CA GLY A 106 5.50 -21.87 15.27
C GLY A 106 5.20 -23.11 14.44
N ARG A 107 4.16 -23.81 14.83
CA ARG A 107 3.67 -25.01 14.15
C ARG A 107 2.31 -24.79 13.51
N THR A 108 1.53 -23.94 14.11
CA THR A 108 0.13 -23.74 13.74
C THR A 108 -0.15 -22.28 13.39
N VAL A 109 -1.27 -22.08 12.73
CA VAL A 109 -1.79 -20.72 12.49
C VAL A 109 -2.15 -20.01 13.78
N ALA A 110 -2.58 -20.75 14.80
CA ALA A 110 -2.87 -20.18 16.11
C ALA A 110 -1.60 -19.61 16.76
N ASP A 111 -0.46 -20.28 16.63
CA ASP A 111 0.83 -19.77 17.10
C ASP A 111 1.16 -18.45 16.41
N LYS A 112 1.01 -18.37 15.08
CA LYS A 112 1.23 -17.12 14.34
C LYS A 112 0.36 -15.97 14.84
N TYR A 113 -0.93 -16.19 15.04
CA TYR A 113 -1.83 -15.15 15.54
C TYR A 113 -1.45 -14.71 16.95
N ALA A 114 -1.05 -15.65 17.83
CA ALA A 114 -0.61 -15.33 19.17
C ALA A 114 0.66 -14.44 19.14
N ASP A 115 1.65 -14.80 18.32
CA ASP A 115 2.88 -14.03 18.17
C ASP A 115 2.64 -12.67 17.52
N MET A 116 1.77 -12.59 16.53
CA MET A 116 1.37 -11.31 15.89
C MET A 116 0.72 -10.39 16.92
N TYR A 117 -0.21 -10.89 17.72
CA TYR A 117 -0.91 -10.11 18.73
C TYR A 117 0.03 -9.65 19.84
N ASP A 118 0.91 -10.55 20.33
CA ASP A 118 1.88 -10.23 21.37
C ASP A 118 2.86 -9.15 20.90
N PHE A 119 3.43 -9.31 19.71
CA PHE A 119 4.37 -8.32 19.16
C PHE A 119 3.73 -6.98 18.84
N TYR A 120 2.51 -6.98 18.29
CA TYR A 120 1.73 -5.77 18.11
C TYR A 120 1.52 -5.03 19.43
N SER A 121 1.09 -5.76 20.47
CA SER A 121 0.85 -5.20 21.81
C SER A 121 2.14 -4.64 22.43
N GLU A 122 3.27 -5.27 22.17
CA GLU A 122 4.58 -4.77 22.60
C GLU A 122 4.92 -3.46 21.88
N CYS A 123 4.76 -3.39 20.55
CA CYS A 123 5.00 -2.16 19.77
C CYS A 123 4.16 -0.99 20.31
N VAL A 124 2.87 -1.24 20.60
CA VAL A 124 1.97 -0.22 21.17
C VAL A 124 2.47 0.22 22.56
N ARG A 125 2.83 -0.71 23.43
CA ARG A 125 3.36 -0.40 24.79
C ARG A 125 4.66 0.40 24.74
N GLN A 126 5.48 0.19 23.72
CA GLN A 126 6.73 0.92 23.49
C GLN A 126 6.52 2.27 22.79
N GLY A 127 5.27 2.66 22.52
CA GLY A 127 4.92 3.95 21.94
C GLY A 127 5.18 4.05 20.44
N CYS A 128 5.28 2.93 19.71
CA CYS A 128 5.41 2.96 18.26
C CYS A 128 4.16 3.59 17.62
N VAL A 129 4.37 4.46 16.67
CA VAL A 129 3.28 5.01 15.85
C VAL A 129 3.04 4.08 14.67
N LEU A 130 1.94 3.34 14.74
CA LEU A 130 1.58 2.36 13.73
C LEU A 130 1.12 3.03 12.43
N SER A 131 1.32 2.37 11.31
CA SER A 131 0.74 2.76 10.02
C SER A 131 -0.67 2.17 9.84
N GLU A 132 -1.37 2.55 8.78
CA GLU A 132 -2.67 1.97 8.41
C GLU A 132 -2.56 0.61 7.71
N GLU A 133 -1.34 0.20 7.36
CA GLU A 133 -1.08 -1.09 6.73
C GLU A 133 -1.37 -2.25 7.70
N PRO A 134 -1.92 -3.36 7.21
CA PRO A 134 -2.21 -4.52 8.06
C PRO A 134 -0.94 -5.21 8.56
N LEU A 135 -1.04 -5.89 9.70
CA LEU A 135 -0.01 -6.80 10.17
C LEU A 135 0.15 -7.97 9.20
N PHE A 136 1.38 -8.43 9.02
CA PHE A 136 1.66 -9.58 8.17
C PHE A 136 2.84 -10.41 8.68
N THR A 137 3.02 -11.58 8.10
CA THR A 137 4.19 -12.42 8.36
C THR A 137 4.94 -12.70 7.07
N ILE A 138 6.26 -12.85 7.18
CA ILE A 138 7.15 -13.31 6.11
C ILE A 138 7.64 -14.70 6.47
N SER A 139 7.70 -15.60 5.50
CA SER A 139 8.24 -16.93 5.66
C SER A 139 8.89 -17.36 4.35
N ASP A 140 10.09 -17.94 4.42
CA ASP A 140 10.81 -18.51 3.27
C ASP A 140 10.29 -19.89 2.89
N ARG A 141 9.21 -20.30 3.50
CA ARG A 141 8.60 -21.62 3.31
C ARG A 141 7.99 -21.75 1.93
N GLN A 142 8.40 -22.76 1.16
CA GLN A 142 7.93 -23.03 -0.20
C GLN A 142 7.03 -24.27 -0.29
N ASP A 143 7.01 -25.11 0.72
CA ASP A 143 6.22 -26.35 0.77
C ASP A 143 4.69 -26.12 0.63
N TYR A 144 4.18 -24.96 1.07
CA TYR A 144 2.81 -24.57 0.82
C TYR A 144 2.44 -24.53 -0.67
N LEU A 145 3.38 -24.11 -1.52
CA LEU A 145 3.17 -24.03 -2.96
C LEU A 145 3.10 -25.41 -3.63
N GLU A 146 3.55 -26.44 -2.94
CA GLU A 146 3.52 -27.83 -3.38
C GLU A 146 2.35 -28.63 -2.78
N GLY A 147 1.55 -27.98 -1.93
CA GLY A 147 0.41 -28.62 -1.26
C GLY A 147 0.81 -29.50 -0.07
N TYR A 148 2.06 -29.40 0.38
CA TYR A 148 2.55 -30.10 1.56
C TYR A 148 2.63 -29.15 2.74
N ILE A 149 1.90 -29.43 3.79
CA ILE A 149 1.96 -28.68 5.05
C ILE A 149 2.66 -29.58 6.07
N SER A 150 3.93 -29.28 6.34
CA SER A 150 4.67 -29.97 7.38
C SER A 150 4.10 -29.62 8.75
N SER A 151 4.00 -30.61 9.64
CA SER A 151 3.69 -30.40 11.06
C SER A 151 4.91 -29.97 11.91
N GLU A 152 6.08 -29.90 11.28
CA GLU A 152 7.30 -29.42 11.91
C GLU A 152 7.23 -27.93 12.21
N PRO A 153 7.86 -27.45 13.32
CA PRO A 153 8.00 -26.03 13.57
C PRO A 153 8.77 -25.36 12.43
N TYR A 154 8.34 -24.18 12.02
CA TYR A 154 9.02 -23.41 10.97
C TYR A 154 9.22 -21.95 11.40
N PRO A 155 10.32 -21.34 10.95
CA PRO A 155 10.60 -19.94 11.22
C PRO A 155 9.69 -19.05 10.36
N TYR A 156 9.30 -17.92 10.94
CA TYR A 156 8.64 -16.82 10.25
C TYR A 156 8.94 -15.50 10.96
N THR A 157 8.81 -14.41 10.24
CA THR A 157 8.99 -13.07 10.80
C THR A 157 7.65 -12.37 10.88
N VAL A 158 7.28 -11.93 12.07
CA VAL A 158 6.13 -11.04 12.27
C VAL A 158 6.54 -9.60 11.95
N CYS A 159 5.77 -8.94 11.10
CA CYS A 159 6.00 -7.57 10.67
C CYS A 159 4.86 -6.67 11.17
N VAL A 160 5.23 -5.63 11.94
CA VAL A 160 4.33 -4.59 12.44
C VAL A 160 4.65 -3.30 11.72
N PRO A 161 3.82 -2.87 10.74
CA PRO A 161 4.03 -1.64 10.00
C PRO A 161 3.95 -0.40 10.90
N VAL A 162 4.90 0.53 10.73
CA VAL A 162 5.02 1.78 11.49
C VAL A 162 5.12 2.97 10.55
N GLN A 163 4.75 4.16 11.02
CA GLN A 163 4.89 5.38 10.24
C GLN A 163 6.38 5.69 10.01
N PRO A 164 6.85 5.87 8.76
CA PRO A 164 8.27 6.06 8.46
C PRO A 164 8.91 7.24 9.18
N GLU A 165 8.17 8.36 9.30
CA GLU A 165 8.66 9.59 9.92
C GLU A 165 8.86 9.48 11.44
N LYS A 166 8.25 8.47 12.06
CA LYS A 166 8.27 8.21 13.51
C LYS A 166 8.76 6.80 13.82
N ALA A 167 9.42 6.19 12.86
CA ALA A 167 9.91 4.83 13.02
C ALA A 167 10.99 4.74 14.10
N PRO A 168 10.94 3.75 14.99
CA PRO A 168 12.01 3.52 15.95
C PRO A 168 13.30 3.07 15.25
N ALA A 169 14.44 3.19 15.93
CA ALA A 169 15.75 2.93 15.35
C ALA A 169 15.97 1.48 14.89
N ASP A 170 15.19 0.54 15.41
CA ASP A 170 15.20 -0.88 15.05
C ASP A 170 14.19 -1.25 13.96
N ALA A 171 13.47 -0.28 13.40
CA ALA A 171 12.60 -0.52 12.27
C ALA A 171 13.41 -0.71 10.98
N LEU A 172 12.94 -1.63 10.15
CA LEU A 172 13.52 -1.96 8.86
C LEU A 172 12.58 -1.56 7.73
N VAL A 173 13.14 -1.24 6.59
CA VAL A 173 12.38 -0.94 5.38
C VAL A 173 12.40 -2.17 4.47
N LEU A 174 11.22 -2.75 4.25
CA LEU A 174 11.03 -3.70 3.16
C LEU A 174 10.93 -2.90 1.85
N PRO A 175 11.80 -3.18 0.87
CA PRO A 175 11.81 -2.42 -0.36
C PRO A 175 10.55 -2.69 -1.18
N GLU A 176 10.21 -1.74 -2.03
CA GLU A 176 9.20 -1.93 -3.04
C GLU A 176 9.56 -3.12 -3.95
N CYS A 177 8.57 -3.97 -4.24
CA CYS A 177 8.76 -5.12 -5.12
C CYS A 177 7.49 -5.47 -5.91
N ARG A 178 7.68 -6.27 -6.96
CA ARG A 178 6.56 -6.89 -7.68
C ARG A 178 6.25 -8.24 -7.03
N VAL A 179 4.99 -8.47 -6.71
CA VAL A 179 4.54 -9.70 -6.06
C VAL A 179 3.43 -10.37 -6.88
N LEU A 180 3.43 -11.69 -6.88
CA LEU A 180 2.26 -12.46 -7.25
C LEU A 180 1.38 -12.60 -6.01
N SER A 181 0.20 -12.01 -6.05
CA SER A 181 -0.74 -11.96 -4.93
C SER A 181 -1.91 -12.90 -5.18
N VAL A 182 -2.28 -13.64 -4.15
CA VAL A 182 -3.54 -14.40 -4.10
C VAL A 182 -4.41 -13.78 -3.03
N LEU A 183 -5.61 -13.39 -3.42
CA LEU A 183 -6.67 -12.99 -2.51
C LEU A 183 -7.69 -14.13 -2.42
N TYR A 184 -7.92 -14.61 -1.22
CA TYR A 184 -8.90 -15.64 -0.91
C TYR A 184 -10.02 -15.07 -0.05
N CYS A 185 -11.24 -15.32 -0.45
CA CYS A 185 -12.42 -14.94 0.31
C CYS A 185 -13.30 -16.19 0.49
N GLY A 186 -13.41 -16.66 1.72
CA GLY A 186 -14.16 -17.88 2.05
C GLY A 186 -13.86 -18.38 3.45
N ASP A 187 -14.31 -19.58 3.73
CA ASP A 187 -14.02 -20.27 4.98
C ASP A 187 -12.54 -20.59 5.10
N TYR A 188 -12.01 -20.54 6.33
CA TYR A 188 -10.58 -20.78 6.60
C TYR A 188 -10.10 -22.17 6.13
N SER A 189 -10.99 -23.16 6.09
CA SER A 189 -10.70 -24.50 5.58
C SER A 189 -10.29 -24.54 4.09
N GLY A 190 -10.60 -23.50 3.33
CA GLY A 190 -10.25 -23.39 1.90
C GLY A 190 -8.93 -22.66 1.62
N VAL A 191 -8.20 -22.22 2.63
CA VAL A 191 -6.93 -21.47 2.45
C VAL A 191 -5.87 -22.31 1.72
N ASP A 192 -5.87 -23.62 1.92
CA ASP A 192 -4.93 -24.52 1.25
C ASP A 192 -5.09 -24.48 -0.29
N GLU A 193 -6.31 -24.32 -0.79
CA GLU A 193 -6.56 -24.19 -2.23
C GLU A 193 -5.99 -22.87 -2.79
N ALA A 194 -5.98 -21.81 -1.98
CA ALA A 194 -5.33 -20.54 -2.36
C ALA A 194 -3.82 -20.73 -2.52
N TRP A 195 -3.17 -21.45 -1.60
CA TRP A 195 -1.75 -21.77 -1.69
C TRP A 195 -1.43 -22.64 -2.91
N LEU A 196 -2.22 -23.68 -3.17
CA LEU A 196 -2.07 -24.52 -4.35
C LEU A 196 -2.26 -23.73 -5.64
N THR A 197 -3.19 -22.79 -5.64
CA THR A 197 -3.42 -21.90 -6.79
C THR A 197 -2.24 -20.99 -7.01
N LEU A 198 -1.66 -20.41 -5.95
CA LEU A 198 -0.44 -19.61 -6.05
C LEU A 198 0.71 -20.43 -6.64
N GLY A 199 0.92 -21.67 -6.16
CA GLY A 199 1.96 -22.57 -6.68
C GLY A 199 1.78 -22.92 -8.16
N ARG A 200 0.53 -23.18 -8.60
CA ARG A 200 0.21 -23.41 -10.01
C ARG A 200 0.53 -22.19 -10.88
N GLU A 201 0.17 -21.00 -10.43
CA GLU A 201 0.44 -19.76 -11.16
C GLU A 201 1.95 -19.41 -11.24
N VAL A 202 2.70 -19.65 -10.17
CA VAL A 202 4.17 -19.50 -10.16
C VAL A 202 4.78 -20.37 -11.24
N LYS A 203 4.41 -21.66 -11.29
CA LYS A 203 4.90 -22.63 -12.29
C LYS A 203 4.44 -22.26 -13.71
N ALA A 204 3.18 -21.91 -13.89
CA ALA A 204 2.62 -21.56 -15.20
C ALA A 204 3.26 -20.31 -15.82
N ARG A 205 3.65 -19.36 -14.99
CA ARG A 205 4.28 -18.11 -15.43
C ARG A 205 5.81 -18.18 -15.45
N GLY A 206 6.41 -19.29 -15.06
CA GLY A 206 7.86 -19.47 -14.99
C GLY A 206 8.55 -18.49 -14.02
N LEU A 207 7.86 -18.13 -12.93
CA LEU A 207 8.41 -17.20 -11.94
C LEU A 207 9.39 -17.91 -11.02
N THR A 208 10.46 -17.20 -10.67
CA THR A 208 11.41 -17.61 -9.63
C THR A 208 11.12 -16.77 -8.40
N LEU A 209 10.99 -17.42 -7.25
CA LEU A 209 10.88 -16.72 -5.97
C LEU A 209 12.23 -16.11 -5.60
N ALA A 210 12.19 -14.88 -5.09
CA ALA A 210 13.37 -14.14 -4.64
C ALA A 210 13.67 -14.45 -3.17
#